data_2528ecc3ba7b2436f6e864cd5ab52bc2
#
_entry.id   2528ecc3ba7b2436f6e864cd5ab52bc2
#
_cell.length_a   1.000
_cell.length_b   1.000
_cell.length_c   1.000
_cell.angle_alpha   90.00
_cell.angle_beta   90.00
_cell.angle_gamma   90.00
#
_symmetry.space_group_name_H-M   'P 1'
#
loop_
_entity.id
_entity.type
_entity.pdbx_description
1 polymer ?
#
loop_
_entity_poly.entity_id
_entity_poly.type
_entity_poly.pdbx_seq_one_letter_code
_entity_poly.pdbx_strand_id
1 'polypeptide(L)'
;MSKKIGIVLINYKDYAEKYLSVCLESLKKQNYDNWQLFIVDNESSDESLAYLKREALNAEIIVNKNNDGFAKGNNDAFKIMIESGFEYAWVLNMDTEVTPDALDKLVKVLDNNEKIGAVQSRLMLYKDKEKVNSLGNTTHFLGFGYCLGYQEKYIERSEELADIFYPSGASVLFNLNVLKEVGLFDEEFWMYNEDQDIGWRIWLAGYRCAINYQSIVYHNYEFSRSITKYYWMDRNRTIAIIKNYSLATLILVFPAWLIMELGLLIFSLQSGWLKKRLEVISYFFKARTWNYLRKARCNIQNNRKIKDKEILKMVSGKIWYQEIADPKLKIINPIFNAYFLLIKFLANLFNF
;
A
#
# COMPACT_ATOMS: atom_id res chain seq x y z
N MET A 1 -29.17 8.25 4.13
CA MET A 1 -28.61 8.84 2.88
C MET A 1 -27.41 8.00 2.47
N SER A 2 -27.20 7.79 1.16
CA SER A 2 -26.00 7.11 0.68
C SER A 2 -24.75 7.94 0.96
N LYS A 3 -23.66 7.30 1.37
CA LYS A 3 -22.38 7.95 1.67
C LYS A 3 -21.77 8.59 0.42
N LYS A 4 -21.16 9.75 0.56
CA LYS A 4 -20.47 10.42 -0.56
C LYS A 4 -19.06 9.88 -0.70
N ILE A 5 -18.75 9.31 -1.88
CA ILE A 5 -17.49 8.63 -2.17
C ILE A 5 -16.65 9.45 -3.16
N GLY A 6 -15.39 9.67 -2.85
CA GLY A 6 -14.43 10.17 -3.82
C GLY A 6 -13.63 9.01 -4.43
N ILE A 7 -13.56 8.90 -5.76
CA ILE A 7 -12.70 7.95 -6.46
C ILE A 7 -11.46 8.70 -6.92
N VAL A 8 -10.26 8.21 -6.58
CA VAL A 8 -8.98 8.85 -6.94
C VAL A 8 -8.24 8.01 -7.96
N LEU A 9 -7.92 8.61 -9.09
CA LEU A 9 -6.99 8.07 -10.09
C LEU A 9 -5.76 8.97 -10.19
N ILE A 10 -4.58 8.36 -10.28
CA ILE A 10 -3.33 9.10 -10.52
C ILE A 10 -2.92 8.94 -11.98
N ASN A 11 -2.69 10.05 -12.67
CA ASN A 11 -2.09 10.09 -13.99
C ASN A 11 -0.63 10.50 -13.91
N TYR A 12 0.19 9.95 -14.79
CA TYR A 12 1.59 10.32 -15.00
C TYR A 12 2.01 9.99 -16.43
N LYS A 13 2.60 10.94 -17.13
CA LYS A 13 2.96 10.81 -18.56
C LYS A 13 1.75 10.44 -19.42
N ASP A 14 1.92 9.43 -20.28
CA ASP A 14 0.94 8.90 -21.22
C ASP A 14 0.05 7.79 -20.65
N TYR A 15 -0.09 7.74 -19.31
CA TYR A 15 -0.82 6.67 -18.65
C TYR A 15 -2.32 6.74 -18.92
N ALA A 16 -2.86 7.96 -19.01
CA ALA A 16 -4.26 8.19 -19.31
C ALA A 16 -4.64 7.67 -20.70
N GLU A 17 -3.83 7.94 -21.72
CA GLU A 17 -4.10 7.52 -23.11
C GLU A 17 -4.14 5.99 -23.23
N LYS A 18 -3.42 5.28 -22.37
CA LYS A 18 -3.35 3.82 -22.42
C LYS A 18 -4.50 3.14 -21.67
N TYR A 19 -4.94 3.72 -20.54
CA TYR A 19 -5.74 2.96 -19.58
C TYR A 19 -7.05 3.63 -19.19
N LEU A 20 -7.18 4.96 -19.32
CA LEU A 20 -8.31 5.71 -18.77
C LEU A 20 -9.65 5.26 -19.35
N SER A 21 -9.72 4.99 -20.65
CA SER A 21 -10.98 4.62 -21.33
C SER A 21 -11.62 3.38 -20.70
N VAL A 22 -10.86 2.30 -20.52
CA VAL A 22 -11.35 1.05 -19.94
C VAL A 22 -11.79 1.27 -18.48
N CYS A 23 -10.97 1.99 -17.71
CA CYS A 23 -11.27 2.31 -16.33
C CYS A 23 -12.58 3.11 -16.21
N LEU A 24 -12.72 4.22 -16.97
CA LEU A 24 -13.92 5.07 -16.95
C LEU A 24 -15.18 4.31 -17.35
N GLU A 25 -15.10 3.48 -18.40
CA GLU A 25 -16.26 2.68 -18.85
C GLU A 25 -16.72 1.70 -17.78
N SER A 26 -15.79 1.13 -17.02
CA SER A 26 -16.11 0.24 -15.92
C SER A 26 -16.67 0.99 -14.70
N LEU A 27 -16.16 2.20 -14.41
CA LEU A 27 -16.68 3.07 -13.35
C LEU A 27 -18.10 3.57 -13.63
N LYS A 28 -18.43 3.92 -14.89
CA LYS A 28 -19.77 4.33 -15.30
C LYS A 28 -20.84 3.24 -15.09
N LYS A 29 -20.43 1.98 -14.95
CA LYS A 29 -21.32 0.83 -14.73
C LYS A 29 -21.51 0.49 -13.24
N GLN A 30 -20.93 1.27 -12.33
CA GLN A 30 -21.09 1.00 -10.90
C GLN A 30 -22.55 1.14 -10.46
N ASN A 31 -23.00 0.19 -9.62
CA ASN A 31 -24.34 0.17 -9.04
C ASN A 31 -24.51 1.17 -7.88
N TYR A 32 -23.44 1.82 -7.45
CA TYR A 32 -23.42 2.85 -6.42
C TYR A 32 -23.32 4.21 -7.08
N ASP A 33 -24.30 5.09 -6.89
CA ASP A 33 -24.45 6.34 -7.67
C ASP A 33 -23.81 7.57 -7.01
N ASN A 34 -23.65 7.59 -5.68
CA ASN A 34 -23.18 8.78 -4.95
C ASN A 34 -21.65 8.86 -4.88
N TRP A 35 -21.01 8.99 -6.03
CA TRP A 35 -19.56 9.14 -6.13
C TRP A 35 -19.15 10.27 -7.07
N GLN A 36 -17.93 10.78 -6.86
CA GLN A 36 -17.28 11.79 -7.69
C GLN A 36 -15.85 11.32 -8.02
N LEU A 37 -15.44 11.53 -9.28
CA LEU A 37 -14.11 11.20 -9.76
C LEU A 37 -13.14 12.37 -9.55
N PHE A 38 -11.98 12.07 -9.00
CA PHE A 38 -10.80 12.93 -8.89
C PHE A 38 -9.67 12.31 -9.69
N ILE A 39 -9.07 13.07 -10.59
CA ILE A 39 -7.88 12.64 -11.33
C ILE A 39 -6.74 13.59 -10.97
N VAL A 40 -5.68 13.06 -10.37
CA VAL A 40 -4.48 13.84 -10.06
C VAL A 40 -3.47 13.62 -11.17
N ASP A 41 -3.16 14.68 -11.86
CA ASP A 41 -2.22 14.69 -12.98
C ASP A 41 -0.84 15.11 -12.49
N ASN A 42 0.10 14.16 -12.45
CA ASN A 42 1.46 14.36 -11.98
C ASN A 42 2.40 14.59 -13.17
N GLU A 43 2.60 15.87 -13.57
CA GLU A 43 3.59 16.26 -14.58
C GLU A 43 3.42 15.48 -15.91
N SER A 44 2.20 15.41 -16.43
CA SER A 44 1.98 14.87 -17.78
C SER A 44 2.20 15.93 -18.86
N SER A 45 2.19 15.49 -20.13
CA SER A 45 2.26 16.44 -21.25
C SER A 45 0.96 17.23 -21.42
N ASP A 46 1.02 18.36 -22.13
CA ASP A 46 -0.17 19.15 -22.45
C ASP A 46 -1.19 18.32 -23.24
N GLU A 47 -0.72 17.39 -24.09
CA GLU A 47 -1.56 16.46 -24.86
C GLU A 47 -2.28 15.49 -23.92
N SER A 48 -1.57 14.91 -22.92
CA SER A 48 -2.16 14.01 -21.94
C SER A 48 -3.18 14.73 -21.06
N LEU A 49 -2.88 15.94 -20.63
CA LEU A 49 -3.83 16.77 -19.86
C LEU A 49 -5.06 17.15 -20.71
N ALA A 50 -4.88 17.48 -22.00
CA ALA A 50 -6.00 17.74 -22.91
C ALA A 50 -6.86 16.49 -23.12
N TYR A 51 -6.23 15.31 -23.22
CA TYR A 51 -6.92 14.03 -23.29
C TYR A 51 -7.77 13.79 -22.04
N LEU A 52 -7.19 13.96 -20.84
CA LEU A 52 -7.93 13.85 -19.56
C LEU A 52 -9.16 14.75 -19.51
N LYS A 53 -9.01 16.03 -19.86
CA LYS A 53 -10.12 17.01 -19.87
C LYS A 53 -11.22 16.65 -20.85
N ARG A 54 -10.88 16.04 -21.98
CA ARG A 54 -11.86 15.61 -23.02
C ARG A 54 -12.63 14.35 -22.60
N GLU A 55 -11.91 13.34 -22.07
CA GLU A 55 -12.50 12.02 -21.79
C GLU A 55 -13.19 11.94 -20.41
N ALA A 56 -12.72 12.72 -19.44
CA ALA A 56 -13.20 12.70 -18.06
C ALA A 56 -13.94 13.99 -17.69
N LEU A 57 -14.93 14.40 -18.48
CA LEU A 57 -15.65 15.69 -18.37
C LEU A 57 -16.24 15.96 -16.97
N ASN A 58 -16.62 14.92 -16.24
CA ASN A 58 -17.23 15.05 -14.89
C ASN A 58 -16.21 14.84 -13.77
N ALA A 59 -14.93 14.69 -14.09
CA ALA A 59 -13.89 14.54 -13.08
C ALA A 59 -13.37 15.89 -12.59
N GLU A 60 -13.04 15.97 -11.31
CA GLU A 60 -12.22 17.05 -10.77
C GLU A 60 -10.75 16.73 -11.07
N ILE A 61 -10.10 17.53 -11.91
CA ILE A 61 -8.71 17.32 -12.33
C ILE A 61 -7.80 18.23 -11.51
N ILE A 62 -6.93 17.62 -10.72
CA ILE A 62 -5.91 18.28 -9.90
C ILE A 62 -4.59 18.22 -10.64
N VAL A 63 -4.04 19.35 -11.07
CA VAL A 63 -2.81 19.41 -11.86
C VAL A 63 -1.62 19.77 -11.00
N ASN A 64 -0.67 18.85 -10.86
CA ASN A 64 0.60 19.05 -10.18
C ASN A 64 1.69 19.43 -11.20
N LYS A 65 2.50 20.45 -10.85
CA LYS A 65 3.60 20.92 -11.72
C LYS A 65 4.75 19.92 -11.82
N ASN A 66 4.86 19.01 -10.87
CA ASN A 66 5.93 18.02 -10.79
C ASN A 66 5.32 16.64 -10.57
N ASN A 67 6.12 15.59 -10.80
CA ASN A 67 5.76 14.27 -10.35
C ASN A 67 5.99 14.15 -8.83
N ASP A 68 4.95 14.46 -8.08
CA ASP A 68 4.98 14.43 -6.61
C ASP A 68 4.79 13.01 -6.02
N GLY A 69 4.68 12.00 -6.88
CA GLY A 69 4.54 10.59 -6.52
C GLY A 69 3.12 10.18 -6.15
N PHE A 70 2.97 8.90 -5.82
CA PHE A 70 1.67 8.30 -5.50
C PHE A 70 1.11 8.80 -4.17
N ALA A 71 1.95 8.88 -3.14
CA ALA A 71 1.51 9.27 -1.79
C ALA A 71 0.94 10.69 -1.77
N LYS A 72 1.69 11.68 -2.29
CA LYS A 72 1.23 13.08 -2.31
C LYS A 72 0.06 13.27 -3.27
N GLY A 73 0.09 12.65 -4.44
CA GLY A 73 -1.03 12.76 -5.39
C GLY A 73 -2.37 12.34 -4.77
N ASN A 74 -2.42 11.20 -4.09
CA ASN A 74 -3.63 10.79 -3.38
C ASN A 74 -3.99 11.75 -2.24
N ASN A 75 -3.02 12.26 -1.51
CA ASN A 75 -3.25 13.21 -0.43
C ASN A 75 -3.87 14.52 -0.91
N ASP A 76 -3.49 15.01 -2.10
CA ASP A 76 -4.07 16.23 -2.65
C ASP A 76 -5.58 16.07 -2.90
N ALA A 77 -6.00 14.92 -3.44
CA ALA A 77 -7.42 14.59 -3.56
C ALA A 77 -8.10 14.38 -2.19
N PHE A 78 -7.46 13.66 -1.26
CA PHE A 78 -8.03 13.41 0.07
C PHE A 78 -8.30 14.71 0.85
N LYS A 79 -7.41 15.71 0.75
CA LYS A 79 -7.62 17.01 1.41
C LYS A 79 -8.89 17.67 0.91
N ILE A 80 -9.11 17.73 -0.41
CA ILE A 80 -10.32 18.28 -1.02
C ILE A 80 -11.56 17.49 -0.58
N MET A 81 -11.49 16.16 -0.61
CA MET A 81 -12.60 15.30 -0.18
C MET A 81 -12.97 15.52 1.28
N ILE A 82 -11.98 15.63 2.16
CA ILE A 82 -12.17 15.85 3.60
C ILE A 82 -12.85 17.20 3.84
N GLU A 83 -12.40 18.26 3.18
CA GLU A 83 -12.97 19.60 3.27
C GLU A 83 -14.40 19.67 2.69
N SER A 84 -14.67 18.87 1.65
CA SER A 84 -15.98 18.78 0.98
C SER A 84 -16.93 17.76 1.60
N GLY A 85 -16.58 17.16 2.74
CA GLY A 85 -17.47 16.29 3.52
C GLY A 85 -17.70 14.91 2.92
N PHE A 86 -16.76 14.39 2.14
CA PHE A 86 -16.80 12.97 1.72
C PHE A 86 -16.55 12.06 2.91
N GLU A 87 -17.22 10.90 2.93
CA GLU A 87 -17.06 9.91 3.99
C GLU A 87 -15.98 8.90 3.66
N TYR A 88 -15.90 8.47 2.39
CA TYR A 88 -14.95 7.45 1.95
C TYR A 88 -14.16 7.92 0.72
N ALA A 89 -12.95 7.39 0.58
CA ALA A 89 -12.09 7.61 -0.58
C ALA A 89 -11.67 6.27 -1.18
N TRP A 90 -12.02 6.02 -2.44
CA TRP A 90 -11.59 4.85 -3.19
C TRP A 90 -10.35 5.20 -4.01
N VAL A 91 -9.18 4.77 -3.54
CA VAL A 91 -7.96 4.80 -4.33
C VAL A 91 -8.03 3.65 -5.32
N LEU A 92 -7.89 3.97 -6.60
CA LEU A 92 -7.96 3.04 -7.69
C LEU A 92 -6.85 3.33 -8.71
N ASN A 93 -6.12 2.32 -9.15
CA ASN A 93 -5.19 2.51 -10.25
C ASN A 93 -5.95 2.66 -11.57
N MET A 94 -5.47 3.54 -12.43
CA MET A 94 -6.10 3.80 -13.73
C MET A 94 -6.03 2.58 -14.69
N ASP A 95 -5.05 1.69 -14.52
CA ASP A 95 -4.89 0.44 -15.29
C ASP A 95 -5.75 -0.71 -14.76
N THR A 96 -6.98 -0.39 -14.31
CA THR A 96 -7.94 -1.36 -13.77
C THR A 96 -9.26 -1.37 -14.54
N GLU A 97 -9.92 -2.54 -14.51
CA GLU A 97 -11.33 -2.73 -14.88
C GLU A 97 -12.08 -3.23 -13.65
N VAL A 98 -13.15 -2.57 -13.25
CA VAL A 98 -13.92 -2.88 -12.04
C VAL A 98 -15.25 -3.55 -12.37
N THR A 99 -15.69 -4.54 -11.57
CA THR A 99 -17.03 -5.12 -11.73
C THR A 99 -18.12 -4.15 -11.30
N PRO A 100 -19.34 -4.22 -11.85
CA PRO A 100 -20.40 -3.22 -11.60
C PRO A 100 -20.80 -3.05 -10.13
N ASP A 101 -20.60 -4.04 -9.31
CA ASP A 101 -20.96 -4.08 -7.90
C ASP A 101 -19.76 -3.90 -6.95
N ALA A 102 -18.57 -3.61 -7.50
CA ALA A 102 -17.34 -3.56 -6.72
C ALA A 102 -17.38 -2.48 -5.64
N LEU A 103 -17.77 -1.26 -5.98
CA LEU A 103 -17.85 -0.15 -5.03
C LEU A 103 -18.92 -0.38 -3.97
N ASP A 104 -20.12 -0.81 -4.36
CA ASP A 104 -21.23 -1.10 -3.44
C ASP A 104 -20.83 -2.12 -2.36
N LYS A 105 -20.12 -3.18 -2.77
CA LYS A 105 -19.60 -4.21 -1.86
C LYS A 105 -18.57 -3.68 -0.86
N LEU A 106 -17.69 -2.76 -1.30
CA LEU A 106 -16.72 -2.12 -0.39
C LEU A 106 -17.41 -1.18 0.60
N VAL A 107 -18.36 -0.37 0.12
CA VAL A 107 -19.13 0.56 0.95
C VAL A 107 -19.89 -0.19 2.04
N LYS A 108 -20.60 -1.27 1.69
CA LYS A 108 -21.31 -2.11 2.65
C LYS A 108 -20.42 -2.65 3.77
N VAL A 109 -19.16 -2.96 3.48
CA VAL A 109 -18.21 -3.41 4.52
C VAL A 109 -17.92 -2.30 5.51
N LEU A 110 -17.63 -1.08 5.05
CA LEU A 110 -17.31 0.05 5.92
C LEU A 110 -18.55 0.55 6.70
N ASP A 111 -19.73 0.53 6.06
CA ASP A 111 -20.98 0.93 6.71
C ASP A 111 -21.39 -0.01 7.85
N ASN A 112 -21.09 -1.31 7.71
CA ASN A 112 -21.47 -2.32 8.69
C ASN A 112 -20.38 -2.60 9.74
N ASN A 113 -19.19 -2.00 9.61
CA ASN A 113 -18.03 -2.31 10.47
C ASN A 113 -17.21 -1.05 10.79
N GLU A 114 -17.58 -0.32 11.81
CA GLU A 114 -16.88 0.90 12.25
C GLU A 114 -15.40 0.69 12.60
N LYS A 115 -15.01 -0.55 12.89
CA LYS A 115 -13.61 -0.91 13.19
C LYS A 115 -12.76 -1.13 11.95
N ILE A 116 -13.34 -1.19 10.75
CA ILE A 116 -12.58 -1.31 9.51
C ILE A 116 -12.26 0.09 8.99
N GLY A 117 -10.96 0.42 8.92
CA GLY A 117 -10.47 1.70 8.39
C GLY A 117 -10.17 1.68 6.90
N ALA A 118 -9.91 0.49 6.36
CA ALA A 118 -9.62 0.30 4.93
C ALA A 118 -10.11 -1.08 4.47
N VAL A 119 -10.68 -1.15 3.27
CA VAL A 119 -11.10 -2.41 2.64
C VAL A 119 -10.62 -2.47 1.20
N GLN A 120 -9.93 -3.57 0.86
CA GLN A 120 -9.40 -3.86 -0.46
C GLN A 120 -10.39 -4.71 -1.26
N SER A 121 -10.47 -4.47 -2.58
CA SER A 121 -11.08 -5.41 -3.53
C SER A 121 -10.18 -6.64 -3.74
N ARG A 122 -10.76 -7.78 -4.12
CA ARG A 122 -10.02 -8.88 -4.72
C ARG A 122 -9.40 -8.42 -6.04
N LEU A 123 -8.07 -8.34 -6.09
CA LEU A 123 -7.35 -7.98 -7.30
C LEU A 123 -7.03 -9.23 -8.12
N MET A 124 -7.52 -9.27 -9.34
CA MET A 124 -7.24 -10.32 -10.33
C MET A 124 -6.35 -9.76 -11.44
N LEU A 125 -5.58 -10.60 -12.10
CA LEU A 125 -4.79 -10.18 -13.25
C LEU A 125 -5.70 -9.88 -14.45
N TYR A 126 -5.54 -8.73 -15.11
CA TYR A 126 -6.34 -8.34 -16.27
C TYR A 126 -6.12 -9.28 -17.48
N LYS A 127 -4.87 -9.69 -17.71
CA LYS A 127 -4.48 -10.57 -18.83
C LYS A 127 -4.85 -12.04 -18.59
N ASP A 128 -5.09 -12.45 -17.36
CA ASP A 128 -5.50 -13.81 -16.97
C ASP A 128 -6.46 -13.70 -15.79
N LYS A 129 -7.74 -13.49 -16.11
CA LYS A 129 -8.79 -13.20 -15.13
C LYS A 129 -9.08 -14.35 -14.13
N GLU A 130 -8.48 -15.52 -14.32
CA GLU A 130 -8.54 -16.61 -13.35
C GLU A 130 -7.44 -16.53 -12.28
N LYS A 131 -6.37 -15.74 -12.54
CA LYS A 131 -5.25 -15.60 -11.64
C LYS A 131 -5.33 -14.37 -10.76
N VAL A 132 -4.87 -14.55 -9.56
CA VAL A 132 -4.80 -13.52 -8.52
C VAL A 132 -3.66 -12.54 -8.82
N ASN A 133 -3.95 -11.25 -8.67
CA ASN A 133 -2.92 -10.23 -8.49
C ASN A 133 -2.66 -10.00 -6.99
N SER A 134 -3.71 -9.81 -6.16
CA SER A 134 -3.57 -9.71 -4.70
C SER A 134 -4.86 -10.10 -3.98
N LEU A 135 -4.74 -10.99 -3.01
CA LEU A 135 -5.77 -11.30 -1.99
C LEU A 135 -5.48 -10.59 -0.65
N GLY A 136 -5.05 -9.35 -0.71
CA GLY A 136 -4.49 -8.59 0.40
C GLY A 136 -2.98 -8.70 0.42
N ASN A 137 -2.36 -7.86 1.24
CA ASN A 137 -0.92 -7.84 1.36
C ASN A 137 -0.47 -8.12 2.80
N THR A 138 0.71 -8.69 2.91
CA THR A 138 1.39 -8.91 4.18
C THR A 138 2.83 -8.41 4.11
N THR A 139 3.50 -8.33 5.24
CA THR A 139 4.89 -7.89 5.33
C THR A 139 5.76 -8.89 6.06
N HIS A 140 7.00 -9.01 5.66
CA HIS A 140 8.03 -9.63 6.45
C HIS A 140 8.39 -8.75 7.66
N PHE A 141 8.78 -9.33 8.79
CA PHE A 141 9.12 -8.55 9.99
C PHE A 141 10.29 -7.55 9.79
N LEU A 142 11.03 -7.67 8.68
CA LEU A 142 12.04 -6.71 8.22
C LEU A 142 11.52 -5.73 7.16
N GLY A 143 10.20 -5.58 7.00
CA GLY A 143 9.55 -4.56 6.18
C GLY A 143 9.36 -4.89 4.70
N PHE A 144 9.75 -6.08 4.22
CA PHE A 144 9.45 -6.48 2.84
C PHE A 144 7.96 -6.77 2.69
N GLY A 145 7.29 -6.04 1.80
CA GLY A 145 5.89 -6.24 1.48
C GLY A 145 5.67 -7.18 0.30
N TYR A 146 4.59 -7.97 0.33
CA TYR A 146 4.20 -8.83 -0.78
C TYR A 146 2.70 -9.13 -0.79
N CYS A 147 2.20 -9.42 -2.01
CA CYS A 147 0.81 -9.77 -2.25
C CYS A 147 0.53 -11.23 -1.92
N LEU A 148 -0.58 -11.51 -1.26
CA LEU A 148 -1.03 -12.89 -1.03
C LEU A 148 -1.67 -13.44 -2.31
N GLY A 149 -1.34 -14.69 -2.65
CA GLY A 149 -1.93 -15.43 -3.77
C GLY A 149 -1.45 -15.00 -5.17
N TYR A 150 -0.43 -14.15 -5.29
CA TYR A 150 0.02 -13.64 -6.59
C TYR A 150 0.32 -14.77 -7.60
N GLN A 151 -0.29 -14.67 -8.81
CA GLN A 151 -0.24 -15.63 -9.91
C GLN A 151 -0.87 -17.02 -9.61
N GLU A 152 -1.39 -17.24 -8.41
CA GLU A 152 -2.15 -18.45 -8.11
C GLU A 152 -3.52 -18.40 -8.78
N LYS A 153 -4.06 -19.56 -9.17
CA LYS A 153 -5.44 -19.66 -9.61
C LYS A 153 -6.35 -19.35 -8.42
N TYR A 154 -7.33 -18.45 -8.65
CA TYR A 154 -8.30 -18.16 -7.58
C TYR A 154 -9.17 -19.36 -7.29
N ILE A 155 -9.28 -19.68 -6.00
CA ILE A 155 -10.22 -20.68 -5.48
C ILE A 155 -11.28 -19.94 -4.69
N GLU A 156 -12.55 -20.16 -5.03
CA GLU A 156 -13.69 -19.53 -4.33
C GLU A 156 -13.61 -19.80 -2.83
N ARG A 157 -13.93 -18.78 -2.04
CA ARG A 157 -13.86 -18.82 -0.58
C ARG A 157 -15.25 -18.78 0.02
N SER A 158 -15.43 -19.48 1.12
CA SER A 158 -16.69 -19.44 1.89
C SER A 158 -16.88 -18.10 2.61
N GLU A 159 -15.77 -17.45 3.01
CA GLU A 159 -15.80 -16.15 3.66
C GLU A 159 -15.80 -15.03 2.62
N GLU A 160 -16.68 -14.05 2.82
CA GLU A 160 -16.70 -12.84 1.97
C GLU A 160 -15.66 -11.82 2.38
N LEU A 161 -15.27 -11.78 3.67
CA LEU A 161 -14.40 -10.79 4.29
C LEU A 161 -13.30 -11.46 5.12
N ALA A 162 -12.07 -10.96 5.00
CA ALA A 162 -10.96 -11.39 5.86
C ALA A 162 -10.07 -10.20 6.24
N ASP A 163 -9.38 -10.33 7.37
CA ASP A 163 -8.36 -9.37 7.78
C ASP A 163 -7.10 -9.53 6.93
N ILE A 164 -6.50 -8.39 6.57
CA ILE A 164 -5.22 -8.31 5.86
C ILE A 164 -4.30 -7.33 6.59
N PHE A 165 -2.99 -7.49 6.45
CA PHE A 165 -2.07 -6.57 7.14
C PHE A 165 -2.14 -5.16 6.55
N TYR A 166 -2.14 -5.03 5.23
CA TYR A 166 -2.37 -3.77 4.54
C TYR A 166 -3.03 -3.97 3.18
N PRO A 167 -3.83 -3.02 2.71
CA PRO A 167 -4.45 -3.08 1.41
C PRO A 167 -3.47 -2.65 0.31
N SER A 168 -3.66 -3.14 -0.91
CA SER A 168 -2.95 -2.64 -2.09
C SER A 168 -3.52 -1.31 -2.55
N GLY A 169 -2.65 -0.33 -2.83
CA GLY A 169 -3.04 0.94 -3.43
C GLY A 169 -3.69 0.82 -4.82
N ALA A 170 -3.69 -0.39 -5.42
CA ALA A 170 -4.36 -0.60 -6.71
C ALA A 170 -5.90 -0.56 -6.63
N SER A 171 -6.50 -0.95 -5.49
CA SER A 171 -7.93 -0.77 -5.21
C SER A 171 -8.21 -0.90 -3.72
N VAL A 172 -8.39 0.22 -3.05
CA VAL A 172 -8.73 0.28 -1.62
C VAL A 172 -9.70 1.41 -1.32
N LEU A 173 -10.77 1.10 -0.60
CA LEU A 173 -11.70 2.09 -0.04
C LEU A 173 -11.27 2.41 1.39
N PHE A 174 -10.95 3.67 1.66
CA PHE A 174 -10.59 4.19 2.97
C PHE A 174 -11.76 4.91 3.64
N ASN A 175 -11.89 4.73 4.95
CA ASN A 175 -12.71 5.60 5.78
C ASN A 175 -11.93 6.89 6.06
N LEU A 176 -12.40 8.04 5.55
CA LEU A 176 -11.71 9.32 5.69
C LEU A 176 -11.65 9.81 7.14
N ASN A 177 -12.60 9.42 8.01
CA ASN A 177 -12.51 9.75 9.43
C ASN A 177 -11.38 8.99 10.12
N VAL A 178 -11.15 7.73 9.74
CA VAL A 178 -9.98 6.97 10.21
C VAL A 178 -8.68 7.60 9.69
N LEU A 179 -8.64 8.01 8.42
CA LEU A 179 -7.46 8.71 7.88
C LEU A 179 -7.16 10.05 8.56
N LYS A 180 -8.19 10.79 9.01
CA LYS A 180 -7.98 12.00 9.83
C LYS A 180 -7.30 11.69 11.16
N GLU A 181 -7.60 10.54 11.78
CA GLU A 181 -7.00 10.12 13.04
C GLU A 181 -5.58 9.58 12.87
N VAL A 182 -5.37 8.68 11.90
CA VAL A 182 -4.07 8.02 11.72
C VAL A 182 -3.09 8.81 10.86
N GLY A 183 -3.56 9.86 10.20
CA GLY A 183 -2.84 10.65 9.18
C GLY A 183 -2.95 10.04 7.78
N LEU A 184 -2.87 10.87 6.76
CA LEU A 184 -2.90 10.51 5.35
C LEU A 184 -1.65 9.70 4.97
N PHE A 185 -1.45 9.42 3.67
CA PHE A 185 -0.19 8.83 3.22
C PHE A 185 1.00 9.69 3.63
N ASP A 186 2.09 9.06 4.00
CA ASP A 186 3.32 9.79 4.32
C ASP A 186 4.05 10.15 3.01
N GLU A 187 4.08 11.43 2.68
CA GLU A 187 4.60 11.94 1.41
C GLU A 187 6.11 11.69 1.24
N GLU A 188 6.87 11.43 2.33
CA GLU A 188 8.29 11.05 2.24
C GLU A 188 8.48 9.71 1.51
N PHE A 189 7.48 8.85 1.48
CA PHE A 189 7.55 7.59 0.71
C PHE A 189 7.59 7.82 -0.79
N TRP A 190 6.97 8.87 -1.29
CA TRP A 190 6.81 9.20 -2.70
C TRP A 190 6.05 8.11 -3.46
N MET A 191 6.57 6.87 -3.51
CA MET A 191 5.97 5.68 -4.13
C MET A 191 6.54 4.41 -3.50
N TYR A 192 5.73 3.36 -3.39
CA TYR A 192 5.98 2.05 -2.76
C TYR A 192 6.09 2.09 -1.24
N ASN A 193 5.47 1.13 -0.61
CA ASN A 193 5.34 0.95 0.84
C ASN A 193 4.53 2.06 1.57
N GLU A 194 3.98 3.06 0.89
CA GLU A 194 3.06 4.02 1.50
C GLU A 194 1.75 3.33 1.92
N ASP A 195 1.29 2.35 1.13
CA ASP A 195 0.14 1.51 1.43
C ASP A 195 0.41 0.56 2.63
N GLN A 196 1.61 0.01 2.71
CA GLN A 196 2.07 -0.75 3.86
C GLN A 196 2.11 0.10 5.14
N ASP A 197 2.66 1.32 5.06
CA ASP A 197 2.78 2.23 6.19
C ASP A 197 1.39 2.67 6.72
N ILE A 198 0.48 3.05 5.83
CA ILE A 198 -0.86 3.49 6.24
C ILE A 198 -1.68 2.33 6.81
N GLY A 199 -1.59 1.14 6.20
CA GLY A 199 -2.23 -0.08 6.73
C GLY A 199 -1.72 -0.42 8.13
N TRP A 200 -0.40 -0.31 8.35
CA TRP A 200 0.19 -0.53 9.67
C TRP A 200 -0.31 0.50 10.70
N ARG A 201 -0.37 1.78 10.33
CA ARG A 201 -0.90 2.84 11.22
C ARG A 201 -2.38 2.65 11.56
N ILE A 202 -3.19 2.18 10.61
CA ILE A 202 -4.60 1.81 10.85
C ILE A 202 -4.68 0.74 11.95
N TRP A 203 -3.87 -0.33 11.86
CA TRP A 203 -3.81 -1.36 12.90
C TRP A 203 -3.35 -0.80 14.24
N LEU A 204 -2.29 0.00 14.27
CA LEU A 204 -1.75 0.58 15.51
C LEU A 204 -2.77 1.47 16.23
N ALA A 205 -3.66 2.13 15.50
CA ALA A 205 -4.75 2.94 16.04
C ALA A 205 -5.96 2.11 16.52
N GLY A 206 -5.92 0.77 16.41
CA GLY A 206 -6.98 -0.14 16.84
C GLY A 206 -8.11 -0.33 15.83
N TYR A 207 -7.89 0.08 14.59
CA TYR A 207 -8.75 -0.26 13.45
C TYR A 207 -8.21 -1.49 12.73
N ARG A 208 -8.93 -1.94 11.69
CA ARG A 208 -8.59 -3.12 10.89
C ARG A 208 -8.46 -2.75 9.42
N CYS A 209 -7.61 -3.47 8.70
CA CYS A 209 -7.63 -3.53 7.25
C CYS A 209 -8.23 -4.86 6.82
N ALA A 210 -9.11 -4.84 5.82
CA ALA A 210 -9.81 -6.04 5.35
C ALA A 210 -9.76 -6.16 3.83
N ILE A 211 -10.03 -7.36 3.33
CA ILE A 211 -10.33 -7.63 1.91
C ILE A 211 -11.77 -8.11 1.80
N ASN A 212 -12.51 -7.57 0.82
CA ASN A 212 -13.77 -8.16 0.40
C ASN A 212 -13.56 -9.00 -0.88
N TYR A 213 -13.68 -10.31 -0.76
CA TYR A 213 -13.47 -11.25 -1.88
C TYR A 213 -14.51 -11.15 -2.98
N GLN A 214 -15.68 -10.58 -2.70
CA GLN A 214 -16.77 -10.40 -3.66
C GLN A 214 -16.63 -9.11 -4.48
N SER A 215 -15.88 -8.10 -3.99
CA SER A 215 -15.52 -6.90 -4.76
C SER A 215 -14.36 -7.23 -5.69
N ILE A 216 -14.58 -7.27 -7.00
CA ILE A 216 -13.58 -7.73 -7.97
C ILE A 216 -13.05 -6.58 -8.82
N VAL A 217 -11.74 -6.50 -8.91
CA VAL A 217 -11.02 -5.55 -9.76
C VAL A 217 -9.97 -6.29 -10.56
N TYR A 218 -9.99 -6.12 -11.88
CA TYR A 218 -8.97 -6.66 -12.78
C TYR A 218 -7.89 -5.61 -13.00
N HIS A 219 -6.65 -5.93 -12.64
CA HIS A 219 -5.52 -5.02 -12.68
C HIS A 219 -4.56 -5.40 -13.82
N ASN A 220 -4.30 -4.47 -14.73
CA ASN A 220 -3.35 -4.68 -15.83
C ASN A 220 -1.91 -4.54 -15.33
N TYR A 221 -1.61 -5.29 -14.29
CA TYR A 221 -0.35 -5.25 -13.60
C TYR A 221 0.80 -5.75 -14.48
N GLU A 222 1.78 -4.88 -14.71
CA GLU A 222 3.03 -5.22 -15.36
C GLU A 222 4.18 -4.98 -14.40
N PHE A 223 4.77 -6.08 -13.92
CA PHE A 223 5.98 -5.93 -13.15
C PHE A 223 7.16 -5.65 -14.07
N SER A 224 7.72 -4.48 -13.94
CA SER A 224 9.01 -4.15 -14.53
C SER A 224 10.05 -3.98 -13.43
N ARG A 225 11.13 -4.75 -13.49
CA ARG A 225 12.29 -4.52 -12.64
C ARG A 225 12.97 -3.23 -13.08
N SER A 226 12.99 -2.22 -12.23
CA SER A 226 13.82 -1.05 -12.45
C SER A 226 14.66 -0.76 -11.23
N ILE A 227 15.89 -0.32 -11.45
CA ILE A 227 16.81 0.07 -10.36
C ILE A 227 16.20 1.18 -9.50
N THR A 228 15.37 2.06 -10.11
CA THR A 228 14.66 3.13 -9.39
C THR A 228 13.64 2.57 -8.41
N LYS A 229 12.89 1.53 -8.79
CA LYS A 229 11.95 0.86 -7.87
C LYS A 229 12.66 0.28 -6.65
N TYR A 230 13.82 -0.35 -6.84
CA TYR A 230 14.61 -0.90 -5.72
C TYR A 230 15.04 0.17 -4.73
N TYR A 231 15.42 1.37 -5.21
CA TYR A 231 15.75 2.46 -4.30
C TYR A 231 14.60 2.82 -3.36
N TRP A 232 13.41 3.02 -3.93
CA TRP A 232 12.24 3.40 -3.14
C TRP A 232 11.81 2.28 -2.19
N MET A 233 11.64 1.06 -2.68
CA MET A 233 11.21 -0.08 -1.87
C MET A 233 12.18 -0.38 -0.72
N ASP A 234 13.48 -0.33 -0.97
CA ASP A 234 14.51 -0.62 0.03
C ASP A 234 14.61 0.47 1.11
N ARG A 235 14.57 1.74 0.70
CA ARG A 235 14.53 2.88 1.63
C ARG A 235 13.24 2.87 2.46
N ASN A 236 12.11 2.73 1.80
CA ASN A 236 10.79 2.90 2.40
C ASN A 236 10.45 1.79 3.40
N ARG A 237 10.85 0.53 3.14
CA ARG A 237 10.67 -0.55 4.11
C ARG A 237 11.38 -0.27 5.44
N THR A 238 12.58 0.31 5.39
CA THR A 238 13.33 0.69 6.59
C THR A 238 12.65 1.85 7.32
N ILE A 239 12.15 2.86 6.60
CA ILE A 239 11.34 3.94 7.16
C ILE A 239 10.11 3.37 7.87
N ALA A 240 9.36 2.47 7.23
CA ALA A 240 8.16 1.86 7.81
C ALA A 240 8.45 1.12 9.12
N ILE A 241 9.53 0.32 9.18
CA ILE A 241 9.95 -0.38 10.40
C ILE A 241 10.25 0.62 11.53
N ILE A 242 11.10 1.62 11.26
CA ILE A 242 11.54 2.59 12.26
C ILE A 242 10.35 3.39 12.81
N LYS A 243 9.40 3.75 11.97
CA LYS A 243 8.22 4.51 12.38
C LYS A 243 7.26 3.69 13.23
N ASN A 244 6.97 2.47 12.81
CA ASN A 244 5.81 1.72 13.28
C ASN A 244 6.09 0.77 14.44
N TYR A 245 7.23 0.07 14.51
CA TYR A 245 7.55 -0.77 15.66
C TYR A 245 7.81 0.02 16.93
N SER A 246 7.49 -0.55 18.10
CA SER A 246 7.93 -0.07 19.40
C SER A 246 9.45 -0.12 19.52
N LEU A 247 10.02 0.60 20.49
CA LEU A 247 11.47 0.56 20.71
C LEU A 247 11.94 -0.84 21.08
N ALA A 248 11.17 -1.54 21.92
CA ALA A 248 11.48 -2.92 22.31
C ALA A 248 11.56 -3.86 21.10
N THR A 249 10.58 -3.78 20.21
CA THR A 249 10.59 -4.60 18.98
C THR A 249 11.75 -4.20 18.07
N LEU A 250 12.06 -2.92 17.92
CA LEU A 250 13.20 -2.46 17.10
C LEU A 250 14.53 -3.05 17.61
N ILE A 251 14.74 -3.07 18.93
CA ILE A 251 15.94 -3.67 19.53
C ILE A 251 16.03 -5.16 19.16
N LEU A 252 14.93 -5.90 19.26
CA LEU A 252 14.90 -7.33 18.92
C LEU A 252 15.03 -7.58 17.41
N VAL A 253 14.51 -6.72 16.57
CA VAL A 253 14.59 -6.85 15.10
C VAL A 253 15.98 -6.48 14.58
N PHE A 254 16.70 -5.59 15.28
CA PHE A 254 17.95 -4.99 14.82
C PHE A 254 19.03 -6.00 14.38
N PRO A 255 19.32 -7.11 15.12
CA PRO A 255 20.33 -8.09 14.68
C PRO A 255 19.99 -8.72 13.32
N ALA A 256 18.74 -9.13 13.13
CA ALA A 256 18.27 -9.71 11.86
C ALA A 256 18.26 -8.66 10.73
N TRP A 257 17.88 -7.43 11.06
CA TRP A 257 17.93 -6.31 10.12
C TRP A 257 19.37 -6.05 9.65
N LEU A 258 20.35 -6.02 10.55
CA LEU A 258 21.75 -5.81 10.21
C LEU A 258 22.29 -6.92 9.27
N ILE A 259 21.98 -8.18 9.56
CA ILE A 259 22.34 -9.31 8.70
C ILE A 259 21.73 -9.15 7.32
N MET A 260 20.46 -8.76 7.24
CA MET A 260 19.77 -8.51 5.97
C MET A 260 20.41 -7.36 5.19
N GLU A 261 20.76 -6.25 5.86
CA GLU A 261 21.42 -5.09 5.23
C GLU A 261 22.77 -5.47 4.62
N LEU A 262 23.57 -6.29 5.31
CA LEU A 262 24.84 -6.83 4.79
C LEU A 262 24.59 -7.75 3.58
N GLY A 263 23.57 -8.61 3.66
CA GLY A 263 23.17 -9.46 2.55
C GLY A 263 22.75 -8.68 1.30
N LEU A 264 21.96 -7.62 1.49
CA LEU A 264 21.53 -6.73 0.40
C LEU A 264 22.70 -5.93 -0.19
N LEU A 265 23.68 -5.54 0.63
CA LEU A 265 24.88 -4.87 0.14
C LEU A 265 25.69 -5.83 -0.79
N ILE A 266 25.90 -7.07 -0.37
CA ILE A 266 26.59 -8.09 -1.19
C ILE A 266 25.78 -8.37 -2.47
N PHE A 267 24.47 -8.53 -2.35
CA PHE A 267 23.59 -8.75 -3.51
C PHE A 267 23.64 -7.57 -4.49
N SER A 268 23.65 -6.34 -4.00
CA SER A 268 23.72 -5.14 -4.85
C SER A 268 25.03 -5.02 -5.63
N LEU A 269 26.15 -5.49 -5.04
CA LEU A 269 27.44 -5.61 -5.72
C LEU A 269 27.37 -6.60 -6.90
N GLN A 270 26.71 -7.74 -6.70
CA GLN A 270 26.59 -8.78 -7.73
C GLN A 270 25.59 -8.44 -8.83
N SER A 271 24.58 -7.63 -8.52
CA SER A 271 23.43 -7.34 -9.41
C SER A 271 23.50 -5.96 -10.08
N GLY A 272 24.61 -5.21 -9.91
CA GLY A 272 24.86 -3.94 -10.63
C GLY A 272 24.09 -2.71 -10.12
N TRP A 273 23.42 -2.78 -8.95
CA TRP A 273 22.68 -1.63 -8.39
C TRP A 273 23.30 -1.06 -7.11
N LEU A 274 24.58 -1.35 -6.86
CA LEU A 274 25.32 -0.85 -5.70
C LEU A 274 25.20 0.66 -5.51
N LYS A 275 25.26 1.45 -6.59
CA LYS A 275 25.13 2.90 -6.52
C LYS A 275 23.82 3.32 -5.84
N LYS A 276 22.69 2.69 -6.21
CA LYS A 276 21.38 2.96 -5.60
C LYS A 276 21.31 2.49 -4.16
N ARG A 277 21.96 1.37 -3.85
CA ARG A 277 22.08 0.87 -2.48
C ARG A 277 22.84 1.86 -1.58
N LEU A 278 23.93 2.43 -2.07
CA LEU A 278 24.69 3.47 -1.35
C LEU A 278 23.89 4.77 -1.18
N GLU A 279 23.05 5.13 -2.15
CA GLU A 279 22.10 6.26 -2.01
C GLU A 279 21.10 6.01 -0.88
N VAL A 280 20.54 4.76 -0.75
CA VAL A 280 19.67 4.37 0.37
C VAL A 280 20.41 4.50 1.70
N ILE A 281 21.63 3.96 1.80
CA ILE A 281 22.44 4.06 3.02
C ILE A 281 22.71 5.53 3.36
N SER A 282 23.13 6.34 2.37
CA SER A 282 23.39 7.78 2.53
C SER A 282 22.16 8.55 3.03
N TYR A 283 20.95 8.15 2.64
CA TYR A 283 19.72 8.77 3.12
C TYR A 283 19.62 8.71 4.65
N PHE A 284 19.99 7.58 5.27
CA PHE A 284 19.95 7.41 6.74
C PHE A 284 21.11 8.06 7.49
N PHE A 285 22.12 8.60 6.80
CA PHE A 285 23.18 9.43 7.44
C PHE A 285 22.83 10.92 7.50
N LYS A 286 21.72 11.36 6.89
CA LYS A 286 21.33 12.78 6.89
C LYS A 286 20.58 13.16 8.16
N ALA A 287 20.97 14.24 8.81
CA ALA A 287 20.29 14.76 10.00
C ALA A 287 18.80 15.06 9.73
N ARG A 288 18.47 15.57 8.53
CA ARG A 288 17.06 15.79 8.10
C ARG A 288 16.22 14.53 8.21
N THR A 289 16.76 13.38 7.80
CA THR A 289 16.07 12.09 7.85
C THR A 289 15.69 11.71 9.28
N TRP A 290 16.62 11.85 10.22
CA TRP A 290 16.35 11.52 11.62
C TRP A 290 15.39 12.50 12.30
N ASN A 291 15.43 13.79 11.93
CA ASN A 291 14.45 14.77 12.39
C ASN A 291 13.03 14.41 11.89
N TYR A 292 12.89 14.01 10.64
CA TYR A 292 11.64 13.52 10.09
C TYR A 292 11.19 12.24 10.81
N LEU A 293 12.04 11.20 10.86
CA LEU A 293 11.71 9.92 11.50
C LEU A 293 11.31 10.08 12.96
N ARG A 294 12.00 10.95 13.72
CA ARG A 294 11.67 11.24 15.12
C ARG A 294 10.28 11.83 15.24
N LYS A 295 9.92 12.82 14.41
CA LYS A 295 8.59 13.46 14.43
C LYS A 295 7.50 12.46 14.04
N ALA A 296 7.67 11.76 12.91
CA ALA A 296 6.71 10.78 12.44
C ALA A 296 6.50 9.65 13.46
N ARG A 297 7.59 9.10 14.01
CA ARG A 297 7.54 8.08 15.05
C ARG A 297 6.85 8.57 16.31
N CYS A 298 7.17 9.77 16.79
CA CYS A 298 6.55 10.35 17.99
C CYS A 298 5.03 10.42 17.83
N ASN A 299 4.55 10.91 16.69
CA ASN A 299 3.13 10.99 16.40
C ASN A 299 2.46 9.61 16.40
N ILE A 300 3.04 8.61 15.71
CA ILE A 300 2.49 7.26 15.62
C ILE A 300 2.47 6.58 17.00
N GLN A 301 3.58 6.64 17.74
CA GLN A 301 3.70 5.94 19.02
C GLN A 301 2.83 6.56 20.12
N ASN A 302 2.57 7.87 20.08
CA ASN A 302 1.67 8.55 21.00
C ASN A 302 0.19 8.18 20.77
N ASN A 303 -0.18 7.92 19.49
CA ASN A 303 -1.54 7.56 19.11
C ASN A 303 -1.79 6.04 19.08
N ARG A 304 -0.77 5.26 19.40
CA ARG A 304 -0.81 3.80 19.36
C ARG A 304 -1.74 3.23 20.45
N LYS A 305 -2.68 2.38 20.03
CA LYS A 305 -3.59 1.64 20.92
C LYS A 305 -3.25 0.14 20.98
N ILE A 306 -2.56 -0.39 19.96
CA ILE A 306 -2.28 -1.82 19.78
C ILE A 306 -0.79 -2.09 19.99
N LYS A 307 -0.45 -3.12 20.76
CA LYS A 307 0.92 -3.58 21.04
C LYS A 307 1.51 -4.37 19.87
N ASP A 308 2.84 -4.40 19.76
CA ASP A 308 3.52 -5.12 18.67
C ASP A 308 3.26 -6.62 18.70
N LYS A 309 3.00 -7.23 19.85
CA LYS A 309 2.63 -8.64 19.94
C LYS A 309 1.42 -8.99 19.06
N GLU A 310 0.46 -8.06 18.88
CA GLU A 310 -0.70 -8.25 18.01
C GLU A 310 -0.29 -8.05 16.53
N ILE A 311 0.52 -7.03 16.24
CA ILE A 311 1.08 -6.78 14.90
C ILE A 311 1.90 -7.98 14.41
N LEU A 312 2.74 -8.55 15.27
CA LEU A 312 3.59 -9.69 14.95
C LEU A 312 2.82 -10.98 14.66
N LYS A 313 1.52 -11.05 14.97
CA LYS A 313 0.66 -12.17 14.54
C LYS A 313 0.33 -12.10 13.05
N MET A 314 0.31 -10.92 12.47
CA MET A 314 -0.10 -10.65 11.09
C MET A 314 1.06 -10.56 10.10
N VAL A 315 2.31 -10.40 10.57
CA VAL A 315 3.48 -10.34 9.74
C VAL A 315 4.17 -11.69 9.59
N SER A 316 5.03 -11.86 8.61
CA SER A 316 5.71 -13.12 8.29
C SER A 316 7.17 -13.13 8.71
N GLY A 317 7.67 -14.29 9.14
CA GLY A 317 9.10 -14.56 9.32
C GLY A 317 9.79 -15.10 8.06
N LYS A 318 9.05 -15.30 6.97
CA LYS A 318 9.57 -15.81 5.69
C LYS A 318 9.49 -14.73 4.63
N ILE A 319 10.51 -14.64 3.82
CA ILE A 319 10.54 -13.77 2.64
C ILE A 319 9.91 -14.56 1.48
N TRP A 320 8.80 -14.04 0.97
CA TRP A 320 8.13 -14.56 -0.21
C TRP A 320 8.52 -13.69 -1.40
N TYR A 321 9.38 -14.20 -2.27
CA TYR A 321 9.63 -13.53 -3.55
C TYR A 321 8.63 -14.05 -4.57
N GLN A 322 7.78 -13.16 -5.00
CA GLN A 322 6.71 -13.47 -5.96
C GLN A 322 7.22 -13.55 -7.39
N GLU A 323 8.39 -13.00 -7.67
CA GLU A 323 8.90 -12.82 -9.04
C GLU A 323 10.29 -13.41 -9.28
N ILE A 324 10.95 -13.90 -8.20
CA ILE A 324 12.24 -14.58 -8.31
C ILE A 324 12.28 -15.73 -7.31
N ALA A 325 12.27 -16.95 -7.82
CA ALA A 325 12.67 -18.10 -7.02
C ALA A 325 14.21 -18.06 -6.84
N ASP A 326 14.72 -17.36 -5.84
CA ASP A 326 16.12 -17.41 -5.47
C ASP A 326 16.38 -18.64 -4.57
N PRO A 327 17.22 -19.59 -4.99
CA PRO A 327 17.57 -20.76 -4.17
C PRO A 327 18.12 -20.39 -2.78
N LYS A 328 18.77 -19.22 -2.65
CA LYS A 328 19.30 -18.72 -1.37
C LYS A 328 18.21 -18.52 -0.32
N LEU A 329 16.97 -18.23 -0.74
CA LEU A 329 15.83 -18.07 0.17
C LEU A 329 15.47 -19.37 0.88
N LYS A 330 15.72 -20.53 0.26
CA LYS A 330 15.51 -21.84 0.91
C LYS A 330 16.37 -22.02 2.16
N ILE A 331 17.56 -21.41 2.16
CA ILE A 331 18.51 -21.46 3.29
C ILE A 331 18.20 -20.36 4.30
N ILE A 332 17.88 -19.15 3.85
CA ILE A 332 17.73 -17.97 4.71
C ILE A 332 16.37 -17.97 5.43
N ASN A 333 15.30 -18.36 4.75
CA ASN A 333 13.95 -18.34 5.32
C ASN A 333 13.78 -19.15 6.63
N PRO A 334 14.32 -20.38 6.77
CA PRO A 334 14.22 -21.11 8.04
C PRO A 334 14.88 -20.34 9.20
N ILE A 335 16.03 -19.72 8.98
CA ILE A 335 16.78 -18.96 9.98
C ILE A 335 15.98 -17.71 10.41
N PHE A 336 15.54 -16.89 9.47
CA PHE A 336 14.73 -15.71 9.78
C PHE A 336 13.41 -16.08 10.43
N ASN A 337 12.77 -17.16 9.99
CA ASN A 337 11.52 -17.61 10.60
C ASN A 337 11.71 -18.09 12.03
N ALA A 338 12.77 -18.85 12.33
CA ALA A 338 13.09 -19.28 13.69
C ALA A 338 13.36 -18.06 14.58
N TYR A 339 14.14 -17.10 14.11
CA TYR A 339 14.41 -15.86 14.85
C TYR A 339 13.14 -15.02 15.07
N PHE A 340 12.30 -14.93 14.06
CA PHE A 340 11.00 -14.26 14.16
C PHE A 340 10.07 -14.90 15.21
N LEU A 341 10.04 -16.24 15.29
CA LEU A 341 9.28 -16.96 16.29
C LEU A 341 9.80 -16.64 17.72
N LEU A 342 11.13 -16.50 17.89
CA LEU A 342 11.71 -16.03 19.13
C LEU A 342 11.24 -14.60 19.47
N ILE A 343 11.26 -13.67 18.50
CA ILE A 343 10.75 -12.30 18.70
C ILE A 343 9.29 -12.33 19.15
N LYS A 344 8.43 -13.13 18.48
CA LYS A 344 7.01 -13.30 18.87
C LYS A 344 6.86 -13.83 20.28
N PHE A 345 7.64 -14.81 20.66
CA PHE A 345 7.64 -15.36 22.01
C PHE A 345 8.01 -14.28 23.03
N LEU A 346 9.09 -13.54 22.82
CA LEU A 346 9.53 -12.46 23.73
C LEU A 346 8.51 -11.31 23.77
N ALA A 347 7.90 -10.94 22.65
CA ALA A 347 6.85 -9.92 22.63
C ALA A 347 5.61 -10.31 23.44
N ASN A 348 5.24 -11.59 23.42
CA ASN A 348 4.16 -12.11 24.26
C ASN A 348 4.56 -12.16 25.74
N LEU A 349 5.77 -12.65 26.04
CA LEU A 349 6.28 -12.79 27.40
C LEU A 349 6.39 -11.44 28.12
N PHE A 350 6.95 -10.44 27.45
CA PHE A 350 7.16 -9.09 28.01
C PHE A 350 6.02 -8.12 27.70
N ASN A 351 5.00 -8.56 26.98
CA ASN A 351 3.75 -7.84 26.71
C ASN A 351 3.96 -6.44 26.08
N PHE A 352 4.81 -6.34 25.07
CA PHE A 352 5.03 -5.09 24.30
C PHE A 352 4.48 -5.13 22.88
#